data_379105dfb79e43424e0634804adf1bf9
#
_entry.id   379105dfb79e43424e0634804adf1bf9
#
_cell.length_a   1.000
_cell.length_b   1.000
_cell.length_c   1.000
_cell.angle_alpha   90.00
_cell.angle_beta   90.00
_cell.angle_gamma   90.00
#
_symmetry.space_group_name_H-M   'P 1'
#
loop_
_entity.id
_entity.type
_entity.pdbx_description
1 polymer ?
#
loop_
_entity_poly.entity_id
_entity_poly.type
_entity_poly.pdbx_seq_one_letter_code
_entity_poly.pdbx_strand_id
1 'polypeptide(L)'
;SCQEPRGIGKLSPVSSSSFLVSSEASTLDDTCKSVGASKKDIGYDYCIKFFQADNASATADKRGLVVIATKITRGEAANTRKRIDALKASMMDKKVSGRLFDCRMHYTATLKWMEAAAEGIKSGNLQEAKTNLTGVILGTDTCEERFRELGV
;
A
#
# COMPACT_ATOMS: atom_id res chain seq x y z
N SER A 1 -73.54 19.78 4.48
CA SER A 1 -73.31 19.14 3.17
C SER A 1 -71.81 19.09 2.82
N CYS A 2 -71.20 17.92 3.01
CA CYS A 2 -70.33 17.20 2.05
C CYS A 2 -69.15 17.96 1.40
N GLN A 3 -67.96 17.63 1.62
CA GLN A 3 -67.19 16.62 0.88
C GLN A 3 -65.70 16.74 1.21
N GLU A 4 -65.12 15.64 1.57
CA GLU A 4 -63.66 15.42 1.51
C GLU A 4 -63.16 15.50 0.08
N PRO A 5 -61.90 15.77 -0.11
CA PRO A 5 -61.11 14.96 -1.03
C PRO A 5 -59.89 14.35 -0.40
N ARG A 6 -59.84 13.07 -0.56
CA ARG A 6 -58.70 12.19 -0.44
C ARG A 6 -57.54 12.69 -1.25
N GLY A 7 -56.43 13.01 -0.62
CA GLY A 7 -55.15 13.15 -1.25
C GLY A 7 -54.20 12.05 -0.75
N ILE A 8 -54.12 10.96 -1.48
CA ILE A 8 -53.16 9.89 -1.29
C ILE A 8 -51.81 10.45 -1.65
N GLY A 9 -50.98 10.74 -0.67
CA GLY A 9 -49.58 11.02 -0.86
C GLY A 9 -48.87 9.78 -1.40
N LYS A 10 -48.52 9.80 -2.65
CA LYS A 10 -47.60 8.80 -3.24
C LYS A 10 -46.27 8.89 -2.55
N LEU A 11 -45.92 7.82 -1.85
CA LEU A 11 -44.56 7.55 -1.44
C LEU A 11 -43.72 7.42 -2.69
N SER A 12 -42.80 8.35 -2.90
CA SER A 12 -41.79 8.26 -3.91
C SER A 12 -40.87 7.08 -3.58
N PRO A 13 -40.51 6.25 -4.57
CA PRO A 13 -39.58 5.17 -4.32
C PRO A 13 -38.24 5.77 -3.95
N VAL A 14 -37.70 5.30 -2.83
CA VAL A 14 -36.34 5.59 -2.38
C VAL A 14 -35.40 5.17 -3.50
N SER A 15 -34.71 6.14 -4.04
CA SER A 15 -33.78 6.01 -5.13
C SER A 15 -32.71 4.98 -4.82
N SER A 16 -32.51 4.09 -5.74
CA SER A 16 -31.53 2.97 -5.75
C SER A 16 -30.08 3.44 -5.82
N SER A 17 -29.65 4.36 -4.98
CA SER A 17 -28.25 4.80 -4.94
C SER A 17 -27.33 3.91 -4.09
N SER A 18 -27.89 2.91 -3.41
CA SER A 18 -27.11 2.05 -2.48
C SER A 18 -26.37 0.88 -3.17
N PHE A 19 -26.64 0.60 -4.45
CA PHE A 19 -26.10 -0.58 -5.11
C PHE A 19 -24.71 -0.39 -5.76
N LEU A 20 -24.29 0.85 -6.04
CA LEU A 20 -22.98 1.12 -6.67
C LEU A 20 -21.83 1.20 -5.68
N VAL A 21 -22.11 1.48 -4.39
CA VAL A 21 -21.08 1.59 -3.35
C VAL A 21 -20.57 0.21 -2.91
N SER A 22 -21.35 -0.86 -3.07
CA SER A 22 -20.98 -2.19 -2.58
C SER A 22 -20.00 -2.95 -3.50
N SER A 23 -19.93 -2.63 -4.82
CA SER A 23 -19.02 -3.34 -5.72
C SER A 23 -17.58 -2.82 -5.66
N GLU A 24 -17.39 -1.53 -5.37
CA GLU A 24 -16.05 -0.93 -5.27
C GLU A 24 -15.43 -1.21 -3.88
N ALA A 25 -16.23 -1.20 -2.82
CA ALA A 25 -15.81 -1.65 -1.48
C ALA A 25 -15.41 -3.14 -1.47
N SER A 26 -15.97 -3.96 -2.37
CA SER A 26 -15.64 -5.38 -2.49
C SER A 26 -14.24 -5.62 -3.07
N THR A 27 -13.71 -4.73 -3.93
CA THR A 27 -12.38 -4.91 -4.54
C THR A 27 -11.25 -4.86 -3.50
N LEU A 28 -11.29 -3.89 -2.60
CA LEU A 28 -10.33 -3.80 -1.49
C LEU A 28 -10.49 -4.99 -0.54
N ASP A 29 -11.72 -5.30 -0.16
CA ASP A 29 -12.04 -6.41 0.75
C ASP A 29 -11.58 -7.75 0.15
N ASP A 30 -11.92 -8.04 -1.10
CA ASP A 30 -11.52 -9.26 -1.81
C ASP A 30 -9.99 -9.35 -1.97
N THR A 31 -9.33 -8.22 -2.25
CA THR A 31 -7.88 -8.16 -2.34
C THR A 31 -7.24 -8.50 -1.00
N CYS A 32 -7.72 -7.91 0.09
CA CYS A 32 -7.16 -8.16 1.42
C CYS A 32 -7.48 -9.57 1.94
N LYS A 33 -8.62 -10.16 1.60
CA LYS A 33 -8.91 -11.57 1.87
C LYS A 33 -7.91 -12.48 1.14
N SER A 34 -7.64 -12.19 -0.13
CA SER A 34 -6.67 -12.94 -0.94
C SER A 34 -5.25 -12.83 -0.38
N VAL A 35 -4.82 -11.63 0.02
CA VAL A 35 -3.52 -11.40 0.64
C VAL A 35 -3.41 -12.15 1.97
N GLY A 36 -4.41 -12.06 2.83
CA GLY A 36 -4.44 -12.75 4.13
C GLY A 36 -4.43 -14.27 4.00
N ALA A 37 -5.04 -14.81 2.94
CA ALA A 37 -5.01 -16.25 2.67
C ALA A 37 -3.63 -16.73 2.17
N SER A 38 -2.93 -15.91 1.38
CA SER A 38 -1.64 -16.25 0.76
C SER A 38 -0.42 -15.90 1.63
N LYS A 39 -0.53 -14.92 2.51
CA LYS A 39 0.54 -14.38 3.36
C LYS A 39 0.07 -14.28 4.80
N LYS A 40 0.25 -15.36 5.56
CA LYS A 40 -0.19 -15.46 6.95
C LYS A 40 0.40 -14.37 7.86
N ASP A 41 1.62 -13.92 7.57
CA ASP A 41 2.32 -12.90 8.36
C ASP A 41 1.71 -11.50 8.17
N ILE A 42 1.05 -11.25 7.03
CA ILE A 42 0.41 -9.97 6.75
C ILE A 42 -1.02 -9.95 7.29
N GLY A 43 -1.82 -10.97 6.98
CA GLY A 43 -3.21 -11.08 7.42
C GLY A 43 -4.15 -10.03 6.80
N TYR A 44 -5.44 -10.29 6.93
CA TYR A 44 -6.51 -9.42 6.41
C TYR A 44 -6.52 -8.04 7.08
N ASP A 45 -6.49 -8.01 8.41
CA ASP A 45 -6.62 -6.76 9.18
C ASP A 45 -5.46 -5.80 8.92
N TYR A 46 -4.25 -6.32 8.79
CA TYR A 46 -3.09 -5.52 8.43
C TYR A 46 -3.25 -4.92 7.03
N CYS A 47 -3.71 -5.72 6.06
CA CYS A 47 -3.94 -5.25 4.69
C CYS A 47 -4.96 -4.11 4.65
N ILE A 48 -6.10 -4.24 5.33
CA ILE A 48 -7.11 -3.18 5.43
C ILE A 48 -6.52 -1.92 6.07
N LYS A 49 -5.84 -2.05 7.20
CA LYS A 49 -5.19 -0.93 7.89
C LYS A 49 -4.15 -0.23 7.03
N PHE A 50 -3.36 -0.99 6.28
CA PHE A 50 -2.38 -0.45 5.34
C PHE A 50 -3.03 0.45 4.29
N PHE A 51 -4.10 -0.01 3.65
CA PHE A 51 -4.81 0.76 2.64
C PHE A 51 -5.61 1.95 3.19
N GLN A 52 -5.98 1.95 4.47
CA GLN A 52 -6.63 3.09 5.13
C GLN A 52 -5.75 4.36 5.18
N ALA A 53 -4.44 4.23 4.96
CA ALA A 53 -3.53 5.35 4.83
C ALA A 53 -3.81 6.24 3.60
N ASP A 54 -4.58 5.74 2.62
CA ASP A 54 -5.02 6.50 1.45
C ASP A 54 -6.52 6.27 1.19
N ASN A 55 -7.32 7.33 1.36
CA ASN A 55 -8.79 7.26 1.21
C ASN A 55 -9.24 6.80 -0.19
N ALA A 56 -8.42 7.01 -1.24
CA ALA A 56 -8.74 6.55 -2.58
C ALA A 56 -8.79 5.02 -2.69
N SER A 57 -8.23 4.28 -1.74
CA SER A 57 -8.26 2.82 -1.72
C SER A 57 -9.67 2.25 -1.60
N ALA A 58 -10.59 2.97 -0.95
CA ALA A 58 -11.96 2.52 -0.75
C ALA A 58 -12.75 2.31 -2.07
N THR A 59 -12.40 3.08 -3.11
CA THR A 59 -13.08 3.07 -4.41
C THR A 59 -12.16 2.64 -5.57
N ALA A 60 -10.93 2.24 -5.28
CA ALA A 60 -9.96 1.85 -6.29
C ALA A 60 -10.26 0.46 -6.87
N ASP A 61 -10.05 0.31 -8.17
CA ASP A 61 -9.97 -1.00 -8.81
C ASP A 61 -8.62 -1.71 -8.45
N LYS A 62 -8.44 -2.94 -8.91
CA LYS A 62 -7.21 -3.71 -8.63
C LYS A 62 -5.94 -2.98 -9.04
N ARG A 63 -5.93 -2.33 -10.21
CA ARG A 63 -4.78 -1.55 -10.69
C ARG A 63 -4.55 -0.34 -9.79
N GLY A 64 -5.61 0.38 -9.44
CA GLY A 64 -5.58 1.50 -8.51
C GLY A 64 -5.02 1.11 -7.14
N LEU A 65 -5.42 -0.04 -6.60
CA LEU A 65 -4.88 -0.55 -5.33
C LEU A 65 -3.36 -0.83 -5.42
N VAL A 66 -2.87 -1.37 -6.52
CA VAL A 66 -1.41 -1.58 -6.70
C VAL A 66 -0.67 -0.25 -6.75
N VAL A 67 -1.19 0.76 -7.45
CA VAL A 67 -0.62 2.11 -7.48
C VAL A 67 -0.58 2.73 -6.08
N ILE A 68 -1.69 2.64 -5.34
CA ILE A 68 -1.79 3.15 -3.97
C ILE A 68 -0.81 2.43 -3.05
N ALA A 69 -0.73 1.09 -3.11
CA ALA A 69 0.23 0.31 -2.33
C ALA A 69 1.67 0.74 -2.60
N THR A 70 2.03 0.93 -3.87
CA THR A 70 3.36 1.42 -4.27
C THR A 70 3.65 2.80 -3.69
N LYS A 71 2.68 3.71 -3.71
CA LYS A 71 2.80 5.06 -3.14
C LYS A 71 3.02 5.03 -1.62
N ILE A 72 2.20 4.25 -0.89
CA ILE A 72 2.31 4.11 0.57
C ILE A 72 3.68 3.54 0.94
N THR A 73 4.07 2.43 0.32
CA THR A 73 5.34 1.75 0.60
C THR A 73 6.54 2.64 0.24
N ARG A 74 6.46 3.42 -0.85
CA ARG A 74 7.50 4.40 -1.19
C ARG A 74 7.65 5.47 -0.10
N GLY A 75 6.55 5.96 0.46
CA GLY A 75 6.57 6.88 1.60
C GLY A 75 7.28 6.29 2.82
N GLU A 76 6.97 5.06 3.16
CA GLU A 76 7.61 4.34 4.27
C GLU A 76 9.10 4.08 4.02
N ALA A 77 9.48 3.70 2.81
CA ALA A 77 10.89 3.53 2.42
C ALA A 77 11.68 4.84 2.51
N ALA A 78 11.08 5.97 2.10
CA ALA A 78 11.69 7.29 2.23
C ALA A 78 11.88 7.69 3.70
N ASN A 79 10.89 7.43 4.56
CA ASN A 79 10.99 7.67 6.00
C ASN A 79 12.07 6.78 6.64
N THR A 80 12.13 5.51 6.27
CA THR A 80 13.17 4.60 6.75
C THR A 80 14.56 5.10 6.36
N ARG A 81 14.76 5.54 5.12
CA ARG A 81 16.03 6.11 4.69
C ARG A 81 16.43 7.34 5.52
N LYS A 82 15.48 8.24 5.83
CA LYS A 82 15.74 9.39 6.71
C LYS A 82 16.16 8.97 8.12
N ARG A 83 15.51 7.92 8.67
CA ARG A 83 15.88 7.37 9.98
C ARG A 83 17.28 6.76 9.95
N ILE A 84 17.65 6.06 8.88
CA ILE A 84 19.00 5.52 8.69
C ILE A 84 20.04 6.66 8.67
N ASP A 85 19.76 7.76 7.94
CA ASP A 85 20.65 8.92 7.89
C ASP A 85 20.82 9.55 9.26
N ALA A 86 19.76 9.69 10.04
CA ALA A 86 19.82 10.22 11.42
C ALA A 86 20.62 9.31 12.36
N LEU A 87 20.37 8.01 12.32
CA LEU A 87 21.13 7.03 13.12
C LEU A 87 22.62 7.04 12.75
N LYS A 88 22.93 7.08 11.48
CA LYS A 88 24.30 7.13 10.98
C LYS A 88 25.06 8.37 11.44
N ALA A 89 24.40 9.52 11.51
CA ALA A 89 25.00 10.78 11.96
C ALA A 89 25.46 10.73 13.43
N SER A 90 24.79 9.92 14.28
CA SER A 90 25.11 9.76 15.69
C SER A 90 25.88 8.47 16.03
N MET A 91 26.11 7.59 15.04
CA MET A 91 26.69 6.26 15.29
C MET A 91 28.21 6.29 15.40
N MET A 92 28.71 5.96 16.58
CA MET A 92 30.15 5.88 16.87
C MET A 92 30.77 4.53 16.47
N ASP A 93 30.00 3.45 16.51
CA ASP A 93 30.47 2.12 16.12
C ASP A 93 30.64 2.03 14.61
N LYS A 94 31.87 1.79 14.17
CA LYS A 94 32.21 1.72 12.74
C LYS A 94 31.55 0.55 12.00
N LYS A 95 31.34 -0.59 12.67
CA LYS A 95 30.69 -1.77 12.06
C LYS A 95 29.22 -1.48 11.83
N VAL A 96 28.52 -0.95 12.84
CA VAL A 96 27.12 -0.56 12.74
C VAL A 96 26.95 0.57 11.70
N SER A 97 27.82 1.57 11.73
CA SER A 97 27.81 2.68 10.77
C SER A 97 27.99 2.17 9.32
N GLY A 98 28.85 1.18 9.09
CA GLY A 98 29.02 0.52 7.79
C GLY A 98 27.75 -0.18 7.32
N ARG A 99 27.06 -0.92 8.21
CA ARG A 99 25.78 -1.58 7.87
C ARG A 99 24.65 -0.57 7.61
N LEU A 100 24.61 0.53 8.35
CA LEU A 100 23.68 1.62 8.06
C LEU A 100 23.93 2.24 6.70
N PHE A 101 25.20 2.37 6.29
CA PHE A 101 25.53 2.83 4.95
C PHE A 101 25.02 1.88 3.86
N ASP A 102 25.24 0.58 4.02
CA ASP A 102 24.75 -0.44 3.09
C ASP A 102 23.21 -0.39 2.98
N CYS A 103 22.52 -0.35 4.12
CA CYS A 103 21.06 -0.21 4.15
C CYS A 103 20.58 1.06 3.46
N ARG A 104 21.25 2.18 3.67
CA ARG A 104 20.94 3.44 2.98
C ARG A 104 21.01 3.29 1.46
N MET A 105 22.02 2.61 0.96
CA MET A 105 22.18 2.34 -0.48
C MET A 105 21.01 1.49 -1.01
N HIS A 106 20.64 0.42 -0.29
CA HIS A 106 19.52 -0.43 -0.66
C HIS A 106 18.19 0.33 -0.67
N TYR A 107 17.90 1.14 0.37
CA TYR A 107 16.68 1.96 0.40
C TYR A 107 16.67 3.05 -0.69
N THR A 108 17.83 3.58 -1.08
CA THR A 108 17.92 4.51 -2.21
C THR A 108 17.58 3.82 -3.53
N ALA A 109 18.07 2.60 -3.77
CA ALA A 109 17.71 1.79 -4.93
C ALA A 109 16.22 1.39 -4.91
N THR A 110 15.70 0.99 -3.74
CA THR A 110 14.29 0.65 -3.52
C THR A 110 13.36 1.78 -3.96
N LEU A 111 13.66 3.03 -3.60
CA LEU A 111 12.84 4.18 -4.02
C LEU A 111 12.79 4.34 -5.55
N LYS A 112 13.90 4.12 -6.24
CA LYS A 112 13.96 4.16 -7.71
C LYS A 112 13.19 3.02 -8.35
N TRP A 113 13.32 1.80 -7.83
CA TRP A 113 12.58 0.64 -8.33
C TRP A 113 11.07 0.79 -8.12
N MET A 114 10.64 1.36 -6.99
CA MET A 114 9.22 1.64 -6.75
C MET A 114 8.66 2.69 -7.70
N GLU A 115 9.43 3.71 -8.04
CA GLU A 115 9.05 4.71 -9.02
C GLU A 115 8.91 4.10 -10.43
N ALA A 116 9.88 3.28 -10.84
CA ALA A 116 9.83 2.55 -12.11
C ALA A 116 8.68 1.53 -12.16
N ALA A 117 8.39 0.85 -11.03
CA ALA A 117 7.25 -0.06 -10.94
C ALA A 117 5.91 0.69 -11.08
N ALA A 118 5.76 1.83 -10.43
CA ALA A 118 4.54 2.66 -10.54
C ALA A 118 4.32 3.13 -11.98
N GLU A 119 5.37 3.54 -12.67
CA GLU A 119 5.30 3.93 -14.09
C GLU A 119 4.95 2.74 -14.99
N GLY A 120 5.57 1.58 -14.77
CA GLY A 120 5.23 0.34 -15.48
C GLY A 120 3.78 -0.06 -15.32
N ILE A 121 3.19 0.09 -14.12
CA ILE A 121 1.79 -0.19 -13.87
C ILE A 121 0.89 0.78 -14.65
N LYS A 122 1.22 2.07 -14.65
CA LYS A 122 0.45 3.11 -15.36
C LYS A 122 0.50 2.90 -16.88
N SER A 123 1.66 2.59 -17.42
CA SER A 123 1.86 2.36 -18.86
C SER A 123 1.38 0.98 -19.34
N GLY A 124 1.03 0.07 -18.42
CA GLY A 124 0.63 -1.30 -18.75
C GLY A 124 1.81 -2.27 -18.95
N ASN A 125 3.04 -1.84 -18.71
CA ASN A 125 4.22 -2.71 -18.73
C ASN A 125 4.35 -3.49 -17.42
N LEU A 126 3.47 -4.47 -17.22
CA LEU A 126 3.36 -5.22 -15.98
C LEU A 126 4.58 -6.12 -15.71
N GLN A 127 5.28 -6.57 -16.74
CA GLN A 127 6.48 -7.38 -16.57
C GLN A 127 7.63 -6.56 -15.96
N GLU A 128 7.83 -5.34 -16.44
CA GLU A 128 8.80 -4.42 -15.87
C GLU A 128 8.46 -4.03 -14.44
N ALA A 129 7.17 -3.72 -14.19
CA ALA A 129 6.68 -3.44 -12.85
C ALA A 129 6.98 -4.59 -11.87
N LYS A 130 6.70 -5.83 -12.28
CA LYS A 130 6.99 -7.04 -11.48
C LYS A 130 8.49 -7.19 -11.18
N THR A 131 9.34 -6.98 -12.17
CA THR A 131 10.80 -7.06 -12.02
C THR A 131 11.30 -6.03 -10.99
N ASN A 132 10.84 -4.79 -11.10
CA ASN A 132 11.21 -3.72 -10.17
C ASN A 132 10.71 -4.00 -8.74
N LEU A 133 9.48 -4.49 -8.55
CA LEU A 133 8.96 -4.87 -7.24
C LEU A 133 9.72 -6.05 -6.62
N THR A 134 10.20 -6.99 -7.42
CA THR A 134 11.09 -8.05 -6.93
C THR A 134 12.40 -7.48 -6.39
N GLY A 135 12.99 -6.50 -7.08
CA GLY A 135 14.18 -5.78 -6.61
C GLY A 135 13.97 -5.06 -5.28
N VAL A 136 12.78 -4.48 -5.07
CA VAL A 136 12.40 -3.85 -3.79
C VAL A 136 12.47 -4.86 -2.64
N ILE A 137 11.88 -6.03 -2.80
CA ILE A 137 11.87 -7.08 -1.77
C ILE A 137 13.30 -7.52 -1.44
N LEU A 138 14.09 -7.84 -2.46
CA LEU A 138 15.49 -8.27 -2.28
C LEU A 138 16.35 -7.21 -1.59
N GLY A 139 16.16 -5.93 -1.91
CA GLY A 139 16.90 -4.84 -1.29
C GLY A 139 16.60 -4.67 0.20
N THR A 140 15.33 -4.78 0.60
CA THR A 140 14.94 -4.68 2.01
C THR A 140 15.41 -5.89 2.82
N ASP A 141 15.28 -7.10 2.28
CA ASP A 141 15.75 -8.34 2.91
C ASP A 141 17.27 -8.31 3.13
N THR A 142 18.02 -7.79 2.16
CA THR A 142 19.49 -7.65 2.27
C THR A 142 19.89 -6.72 3.42
N CYS A 143 19.18 -5.61 3.61
CA CYS A 143 19.44 -4.71 4.73
C CYS A 143 19.21 -5.42 6.08
N GLU A 144 18.10 -6.13 6.22
CA GLU A 144 17.78 -6.88 7.45
C GLU A 144 18.84 -7.95 7.74
N GLU A 145 19.24 -8.72 6.74
CA GLU A 145 20.25 -9.76 6.86
C GLU A 145 21.60 -9.21 7.34
N ARG A 146 22.02 -8.06 6.80
CA ARG A 146 23.26 -7.39 7.21
C ARG A 146 23.28 -7.02 8.70
N PHE A 147 22.15 -6.65 9.28
CA PHE A 147 22.04 -6.39 10.72
C PHE A 147 21.98 -7.68 11.52
N ARG A 148 21.29 -8.71 11.02
CA ARG A 148 21.25 -10.04 11.66
C ARG A 148 22.64 -10.66 11.80
N GLU A 149 23.53 -10.47 10.81
CA GLU A 149 24.95 -10.90 10.87
C GLU A 149 25.75 -10.24 12.00
N LEU A 150 25.32 -9.08 12.49
CA LEU A 150 25.97 -8.40 13.63
C LEU A 150 25.48 -8.90 14.99
N GLY A 151 24.44 -9.72 15.04
CA GLY A 151 23.81 -10.19 16.28
C GLY A 151 23.04 -9.11 17.04
N VAL A 152 22.55 -8.11 16.34
CA VAL A 152 21.73 -6.99 16.87
C VAL A 152 20.32 -7.04 16.29
#